data_b10882b50c3ab727395d9d7f4f3dad04
#
_entry.id   b10882b50c3ab727395d9d7f4f3dad04
#
_cell.length_a   1.000
_cell.length_b   1.000
_cell.length_c   1.000
_cell.angle_alpha   90.00
_cell.angle_beta   90.00
_cell.angle_gamma   90.00
#
_symmetry.space_group_name_H-M   'P 1'
#
loop_
_entity.id
_entity.type
_entity.pdbx_description
1 polymer ?
#
loop_
_entity_poly.entity_id
_entity_poly.type
_entity_poly.pdbx_seq_one_letter_code
_entity_poly.pdbx_strand_id
1 'polypeptide(L)'
;MTVQFIKRPCGASLCRAWREPGAPLCRGIKPFSRLAPEAGRRAAGYRGGGFYTYWDRKNIEIRQEFGAREEAMFNRGKRAQKVQQEFDRRISELGDALSEKAVSPSLKDNMVLTKRLFDGMDLIKYKSLTVKGASLDCFLMFCDGMVDNEMINQSIVRPLMVRKVEGDGPVLDALAAQVLQVADMRRETRYSEIVREVMSGNTVLFVDTCAEAIVLSTKDYVVRAVDEPENEKSLVGPREGFTESLLHNLSQIIRRVHTNELKVKMLTIGRRTKTSVCVAYFDSLVDKKLLGRLLDQLNAIDIDGILDVNYITELIRDNKYTVFRTTGYTERPDTVIGKLLEGRMAIFVDGTPMVLTVPYFFIENFQSSEDYYFNFFYSSFARLIRILAFFLTVTVPAFYISIVAFHQEMLPLNLLIRIAHDQQAVPLPAALEAVIMLLICDVLREI
;
A
#
# COMPACT_ATOMS: atom_id res chain seq x y z
N MET A 1 9.06 -4.00 -0.38
CA MET A 1 10.25 -3.85 0.52
C MET A 1 10.03 -4.48 1.90
N THR A 2 8.85 -4.51 2.45
CA THR A 2 8.53 -5.17 3.74
C THR A 2 8.75 -6.69 3.72
N VAL A 3 8.54 -7.33 2.58
CA VAL A 3 8.66 -8.79 2.41
C VAL A 3 10.11 -9.28 2.38
N GLN A 4 11.06 -8.46 1.95
CA GLN A 4 12.48 -8.88 1.92
C GLN A 4 13.20 -8.72 3.28
N PHE A 5 12.71 -7.87 4.18
CA PHE A 5 13.32 -7.72 5.51
C PHE A 5 12.95 -8.83 6.51
N ILE A 6 11.84 -9.54 6.24
CA ILE A 6 11.45 -10.72 7.07
C ILE A 6 12.27 -11.97 6.69
N LYS A 7 12.96 -11.99 5.54
CA LYS A 7 13.79 -13.13 5.06
C LYS A 7 15.26 -13.07 5.42
N ARG A 8 15.74 -12.12 6.21
CA ARG A 8 17.05 -12.33 6.84
C ARG A 8 16.84 -13.27 8.03
N PRO A 9 17.34 -14.51 7.99
CA PRO A 9 17.27 -15.40 9.13
C PRO A 9 18.02 -14.69 10.27
N CYS A 10 17.34 -14.45 11.39
CA CYS A 10 18.05 -14.35 12.66
C CYS A 10 19.04 -15.49 12.67
N GLY A 11 20.33 -15.17 12.72
CA GLY A 11 21.39 -16.14 12.52
C GLY A 11 21.09 -17.40 13.34
N ALA A 12 21.25 -18.54 12.71
CA ALA A 12 20.97 -19.86 13.27
C ALA A 12 21.65 -20.13 14.63
N SER A 13 22.53 -19.24 15.09
CA SER A 13 23.21 -19.27 16.38
C SER A 13 22.32 -18.83 17.56
N LEU A 14 21.40 -17.90 17.39
CA LEU A 14 20.52 -17.46 18.50
C LEU A 14 19.31 -18.38 18.72
N CYS A 15 18.81 -19.03 17.67
CA CYS A 15 17.75 -20.04 17.83
C CYS A 15 18.23 -21.39 18.39
N ARG A 16 19.53 -21.74 18.30
CA ARG A 16 20.05 -22.96 18.90
C ARG A 16 20.22 -22.86 20.41
N ALA A 17 20.52 -21.66 20.94
CA ALA A 17 20.66 -21.43 22.38
C ALA A 17 19.36 -21.65 23.18
N TRP A 18 18.20 -21.66 22.51
CA TRP A 18 16.88 -21.87 23.13
C TRP A 18 16.36 -23.32 23.01
N ARG A 19 17.07 -24.22 22.33
CA ARG A 19 16.63 -25.61 22.10
C ARG A 19 17.45 -26.69 22.77
N GLU A 20 18.52 -26.38 23.45
CA GLU A 20 19.27 -27.41 24.20
C GLU A 20 18.73 -27.55 25.63
N PRO A 21 18.26 -28.73 26.03
CA PRO A 21 17.83 -29.01 27.39
C PRO A 21 19.05 -29.21 28.27
N GLY A 22 19.58 -28.12 28.85
CA GLY A 22 20.74 -28.21 29.75
C GLY A 22 21.45 -26.89 30.06
N ALA A 23 21.07 -25.77 29.47
CA ALA A 23 21.71 -24.48 29.77
C ALA A 23 21.40 -24.01 31.20
N PRO A 24 22.41 -23.65 32.01
CA PRO A 24 22.24 -23.39 33.45
C PRO A 24 21.46 -22.14 33.86
N LEU A 25 21.02 -21.33 32.92
CA LEU A 25 20.32 -20.04 33.17
C LEU A 25 18.80 -20.15 33.31
N CYS A 26 18.17 -21.33 33.05
CA CYS A 26 16.73 -21.48 33.12
C CYS A 26 16.20 -22.16 34.41
N ARG A 27 17.03 -22.37 35.45
CA ARG A 27 16.58 -23.05 36.70
C ARG A 27 15.87 -22.17 37.71
N GLY A 28 15.52 -20.94 37.41
CA GLY A 28 14.95 -20.00 38.37
C GLY A 28 13.47 -19.58 38.16
N ILE A 29 12.89 -19.85 37.01
CA ILE A 29 11.50 -19.41 36.73
C ILE A 29 10.58 -20.63 36.83
N LYS A 30 9.97 -20.82 38.02
CA LYS A 30 8.89 -21.79 38.19
C LYS A 30 7.65 -21.28 37.45
N PRO A 31 6.96 -22.12 36.67
CA PRO A 31 5.70 -21.70 36.06
C PRO A 31 4.69 -21.36 37.16
N PHE A 32 4.01 -20.26 37.00
CA PHE A 32 3.06 -19.64 37.93
C PHE A 32 1.82 -20.52 38.26
N SER A 33 1.78 -21.74 37.77
CA SER A 33 0.67 -22.69 37.95
C SER A 33 0.74 -23.54 39.23
N ARG A 34 1.75 -23.35 40.11
CA ARG A 34 1.89 -24.16 41.35
C ARG A 34 1.75 -23.40 42.66
N LEU A 35 1.21 -22.19 42.68
CA LEU A 35 1.04 -21.38 43.90
C LEU A 35 -0.42 -21.28 44.40
N ALA A 36 -1.25 -22.25 44.14
CA ALA A 36 -2.59 -22.29 44.75
C ALA A 36 -3.03 -23.69 45.05
N PRO A 37 -2.62 -24.27 46.16
CA PRO A 37 -3.61 -25.00 47.00
C PRO A 37 -3.43 -24.88 48.52
N GLU A 38 -2.57 -23.97 49.06
CA GLU A 38 -2.41 -23.95 50.55
C GLU A 38 -3.11 -22.82 51.31
N ALA A 39 -3.74 -21.85 50.62
CA ALA A 39 -4.50 -20.79 51.33
C ALA A 39 -5.94 -21.15 51.69
N GLY A 40 -6.39 -22.35 51.33
CA GLY A 40 -7.79 -22.77 51.48
C GLY A 40 -8.18 -23.45 52.84
N ARG A 41 -7.27 -23.64 53.80
CA ARG A 41 -7.58 -24.44 55.01
C ARG A 41 -7.63 -23.72 56.36
N ARG A 42 -7.64 -22.38 56.42
CA ARG A 42 -7.77 -21.68 57.70
C ARG A 42 -8.81 -20.54 57.73
N ALA A 43 -9.85 -20.59 56.97
CA ALA A 43 -10.97 -19.67 57.09
C ALA A 43 -12.33 -20.39 57.08
N ALA A 44 -12.49 -21.36 57.94
CA ALA A 44 -13.81 -21.90 58.29
C ALA A 44 -14.31 -21.14 59.50
N GLY A 45 -15.03 -20.05 59.32
CA GLY A 45 -15.64 -19.33 60.46
C GLY A 45 -16.15 -17.93 60.16
N TYR A 46 -16.62 -17.58 58.94
CA TYR A 46 -17.42 -16.35 58.76
C TYR A 46 -18.55 -16.59 57.74
N ARG A 47 -19.78 -16.58 58.23
CA ARG A 47 -21.00 -16.57 57.44
C ARG A 47 -21.18 -15.19 56.80
N GLY A 48 -20.74 -15.07 55.55
CA GLY A 48 -20.95 -13.90 54.69
C GLY A 48 -21.00 -14.37 53.21
N GLY A 49 -22.04 -15.19 52.91
CA GLY A 49 -22.11 -15.91 51.68
C GLY A 49 -22.73 -15.17 50.49
N GLY A 50 -22.19 -14.07 50.06
CA GLY A 50 -22.69 -13.41 48.86
C GLY A 50 -21.63 -12.73 47.99
N PHE A 51 -20.55 -12.29 48.59
CA PHE A 51 -19.54 -11.45 47.86
C PHE A 51 -18.39 -12.28 47.25
N TYR A 52 -18.03 -13.41 47.85
CA TYR A 52 -16.94 -14.25 47.36
C TYR A 52 -17.30 -15.07 46.12
N THR A 53 -18.54 -15.53 46.02
CA THR A 53 -19.02 -16.31 44.84
C THR A 53 -19.18 -15.45 43.60
N TYR A 54 -19.44 -14.14 43.73
CA TYR A 54 -19.54 -13.21 42.58
C TYR A 54 -18.17 -12.88 42.01
N TRP A 55 -17.16 -12.69 42.86
CA TRP A 55 -15.77 -12.41 42.43
C TRP A 55 -15.10 -13.58 41.78
N ASP A 56 -15.32 -14.80 42.23
CA ASP A 56 -14.78 -16.00 41.62
C ASP A 56 -15.43 -16.29 40.26
N ARG A 57 -16.73 -16.10 40.10
CA ARG A 57 -17.36 -16.22 38.75
C ARG A 57 -16.84 -15.21 37.78
N LYS A 58 -16.71 -13.98 38.20
CA LYS A 58 -16.21 -12.90 37.33
C LYS A 58 -14.74 -13.10 36.93
N ASN A 59 -13.91 -13.63 37.80
CA ASN A 59 -12.52 -13.99 37.50
C ASN A 59 -12.41 -15.20 36.55
N ILE A 60 -13.33 -16.14 36.62
CA ILE A 60 -13.41 -17.28 35.69
C ILE A 60 -13.87 -16.81 34.30
N GLU A 61 -14.87 -15.93 34.23
CA GLU A 61 -15.33 -15.33 32.96
C GLU A 61 -14.23 -14.50 32.29
N ILE A 62 -13.53 -13.66 33.05
CA ILE A 62 -12.39 -12.86 32.55
C ILE A 62 -11.26 -13.77 32.02
N ARG A 63 -10.94 -14.86 32.73
CA ARG A 63 -9.93 -15.83 32.26
C ARG A 63 -10.36 -16.56 31.01
N GLN A 64 -11.64 -16.90 30.88
CA GLN A 64 -12.17 -17.55 29.67
C GLN A 64 -12.20 -16.57 28.49
N GLU A 65 -12.55 -15.29 28.69
CA GLU A 65 -12.48 -14.28 27.65
C GLU A 65 -11.05 -13.97 27.22
N PHE A 66 -10.08 -13.90 28.15
CA PHE A 66 -8.67 -13.73 27.81
C PHE A 66 -8.11 -14.92 27.05
N GLY A 67 -8.41 -16.16 27.47
CA GLY A 67 -8.01 -17.37 26.76
C GLY A 67 -8.59 -17.45 25.34
N ALA A 68 -9.86 -17.09 25.17
CA ALA A 68 -10.49 -17.04 23.85
C ALA A 68 -9.91 -15.95 22.94
N ARG A 69 -9.49 -14.81 23.51
CA ARG A 69 -8.79 -13.74 22.76
C ARG A 69 -7.36 -14.14 22.38
N GLU A 70 -6.62 -14.82 23.25
CA GLU A 70 -5.29 -15.37 22.90
C GLU A 70 -5.38 -16.43 21.80
N GLU A 71 -6.33 -17.36 21.87
CA GLU A 71 -6.57 -18.33 20.80
C GLU A 71 -7.01 -17.66 19.48
N ALA A 72 -7.84 -16.64 19.55
CA ALA A 72 -8.24 -15.88 18.35
C ALA A 72 -7.06 -15.10 17.72
N MET A 73 -6.17 -14.53 18.54
CA MET A 73 -4.93 -13.89 18.05
C MET A 73 -3.96 -14.89 17.44
N PHE A 74 -3.78 -16.05 18.08
CA PHE A 74 -2.92 -17.13 17.59
C PHE A 74 -3.44 -17.72 16.27
N ASN A 75 -4.76 -17.89 16.16
CA ASN A 75 -5.40 -18.34 14.93
C ASN A 75 -5.36 -17.31 13.81
N ARG A 76 -5.41 -16.00 14.13
CA ARG A 76 -5.17 -14.93 13.16
C ARG A 76 -3.74 -14.95 12.62
N GLY A 77 -2.74 -15.16 13.47
CA GLY A 77 -1.35 -15.32 13.06
C GLY A 77 -1.13 -16.51 12.12
N LYS A 78 -1.71 -17.68 12.44
CA LYS A 78 -1.67 -18.87 11.57
C LYS A 78 -2.39 -18.65 10.24
N ARG A 79 -3.51 -17.90 10.25
CA ARG A 79 -4.25 -17.59 9.03
C ARG A 79 -3.48 -16.62 8.14
N ALA A 80 -2.81 -15.61 8.72
CA ALA A 80 -1.93 -14.71 7.99
C ALA A 80 -0.73 -15.45 7.39
N GLN A 81 -0.11 -16.39 8.12
CA GLN A 81 0.98 -17.22 7.59
C GLN A 81 0.53 -18.13 6.45
N LYS A 82 -0.67 -18.73 6.54
CA LYS A 82 -1.22 -19.55 5.44
C LYS A 82 -1.51 -18.69 4.20
N VAL A 83 -2.08 -17.50 4.37
CA VAL A 83 -2.32 -16.57 3.27
C VAL A 83 -1.00 -16.14 2.62
N GLN A 84 0.03 -15.88 3.43
CA GLN A 84 1.36 -15.52 2.91
C GLN A 84 2.02 -16.68 2.16
N GLN A 85 1.91 -17.92 2.67
CA GLN A 85 2.45 -19.10 1.99
C GLN A 85 1.71 -19.40 0.68
N GLU A 86 0.39 -19.22 0.68
CA GLU A 86 -0.42 -19.39 -0.54
C GLU A 86 -0.12 -18.31 -1.57
N PHE A 87 0.15 -17.11 -1.12
CA PHE A 87 0.61 -15.99 -1.94
C PHE A 87 1.99 -16.24 -2.56
N ASP A 88 2.98 -16.63 -1.74
CA ASP A 88 4.34 -16.97 -2.22
C ASP A 88 4.29 -18.12 -3.24
N ARG A 89 3.39 -19.08 -3.05
CA ARG A 89 3.18 -20.19 -3.99
C ARG A 89 2.58 -19.69 -5.31
N ARG A 90 1.55 -18.84 -5.28
CA ARG A 90 0.93 -18.28 -6.50
C ARG A 90 1.89 -17.41 -7.30
N ILE A 91 2.72 -16.60 -6.64
CA ILE A 91 3.76 -15.82 -7.32
C ILE A 91 4.76 -16.74 -8.01
N SER A 92 5.20 -17.81 -7.33
CA SER A 92 6.11 -18.80 -7.91
C SER A 92 5.48 -19.50 -9.10
N GLU A 93 4.24 -19.98 -8.97
CA GLU A 93 3.52 -20.67 -10.05
C GLU A 93 3.26 -19.76 -11.27
N LEU A 94 2.95 -18.47 -11.05
CA LEU A 94 2.80 -17.47 -12.13
C LEU A 94 4.13 -17.15 -12.80
N GLY A 95 5.19 -16.99 -12.02
CA GLY A 95 6.54 -16.76 -12.52
C GLY A 95 7.03 -17.93 -13.36
N ASP A 96 6.84 -19.15 -12.88
CA ASP A 96 7.23 -20.38 -13.57
C ASP A 96 6.40 -20.58 -14.85
N ALA A 97 5.09 -20.35 -14.80
CA ALA A 97 4.20 -20.43 -15.96
C ALA A 97 4.52 -19.39 -17.05
N LEU A 98 5.00 -18.21 -16.67
CA LEU A 98 5.45 -17.16 -17.60
C LEU A 98 6.84 -17.45 -18.15
N SER A 99 7.76 -18.00 -17.33
CA SER A 99 9.12 -18.32 -17.77
C SER A 99 9.17 -19.45 -18.80
N GLU A 100 8.22 -20.38 -18.74
CA GLU A 100 8.13 -21.52 -19.65
C GLU A 100 7.46 -21.20 -20.98
N LYS A 101 6.67 -20.12 -21.07
CA LYS A 101 5.98 -19.76 -22.32
C LYS A 101 6.90 -19.04 -23.27
N ALA A 102 7.06 -19.62 -24.48
CA ALA A 102 7.75 -19.03 -25.62
C ALA A 102 6.78 -18.35 -26.57
N VAL A 103 7.29 -17.40 -27.37
CA VAL A 103 6.56 -16.75 -28.46
C VAL A 103 6.15 -17.80 -29.49
N SER A 104 4.88 -17.81 -29.89
CA SER A 104 4.35 -18.69 -30.95
C SER A 104 4.61 -18.10 -32.34
N PRO A 105 4.80 -18.93 -33.37
CA PRO A 105 4.79 -18.44 -34.72
C PRO A 105 3.46 -17.83 -35.19
N SER A 106 2.35 -18.17 -34.52
CA SER A 106 1.02 -17.63 -34.81
C SER A 106 0.80 -16.28 -34.16
N LEU A 107 0.63 -15.24 -34.96
CA LEU A 107 0.38 -13.87 -34.50
C LEU A 107 -0.92 -13.78 -33.67
N LYS A 108 -1.96 -14.56 -34.05
CA LYS A 108 -3.24 -14.58 -33.33
C LYS A 108 -3.10 -15.13 -31.92
N ASP A 109 -2.32 -16.22 -31.76
CA ASP A 109 -2.10 -16.82 -30.45
C ASP A 109 -1.32 -15.88 -29.55
N ASN A 110 -0.30 -15.21 -30.09
CA ASN A 110 0.46 -14.18 -29.35
C ASN A 110 -0.43 -13.01 -28.92
N MET A 111 -1.35 -12.55 -29.79
CA MET A 111 -2.28 -11.47 -29.43
C MET A 111 -3.28 -11.88 -28.34
N VAL A 112 -3.81 -13.10 -28.39
CA VAL A 112 -4.72 -13.61 -27.37
C VAL A 112 -3.98 -13.77 -26.04
N LEU A 113 -2.76 -14.29 -26.07
CA LEU A 113 -1.97 -14.51 -24.86
C LEU A 113 -1.55 -13.19 -24.23
N THR A 114 -1.04 -12.22 -25.02
CA THR A 114 -0.67 -10.90 -24.50
C THR A 114 -1.86 -10.16 -23.90
N LYS A 115 -3.03 -10.18 -24.56
CA LYS A 115 -4.25 -9.59 -23.99
C LYS A 115 -4.66 -10.24 -22.66
N ARG A 116 -4.47 -11.55 -22.51
CA ARG A 116 -4.75 -12.26 -21.26
C ARG A 116 -3.74 -11.93 -20.16
N LEU A 117 -2.44 -11.80 -20.50
CA LEU A 117 -1.38 -11.45 -19.55
C LEU A 117 -1.55 -10.04 -18.98
N PHE A 118 -2.03 -9.12 -19.81
CA PHE A 118 -2.26 -7.72 -19.44
C PHE A 118 -3.74 -7.39 -19.20
N ASP A 119 -4.57 -8.41 -18.96
CA ASP A 119 -5.97 -8.19 -18.60
C ASP A 119 -6.09 -7.30 -17.35
N GLY A 120 -6.98 -6.31 -17.41
CA GLY A 120 -7.14 -5.29 -16.35
C GLY A 120 -6.03 -4.23 -16.32
N MET A 121 -5.23 -4.10 -17.40
CA MET A 121 -4.22 -3.05 -17.55
C MET A 121 -4.54 -2.15 -18.74
N ASP A 122 -5.33 -1.12 -18.53
CA ASP A 122 -5.89 -0.25 -19.58
C ASP A 122 -4.84 0.61 -20.30
N LEU A 123 -3.63 0.73 -19.71
CA LEU A 123 -2.51 1.47 -20.28
C LEU A 123 -1.79 0.72 -21.41
N ILE A 124 -1.99 -0.60 -21.56
CA ILE A 124 -1.36 -1.35 -22.63
C ILE A 124 -2.11 -1.13 -23.93
N LYS A 125 -1.41 -0.59 -24.92
CA LYS A 125 -1.95 -0.33 -26.26
C LYS A 125 -1.44 -1.36 -27.26
N TYR A 126 -2.33 -1.74 -28.17
CA TYR A 126 -2.06 -2.68 -29.26
C TYR A 126 -2.34 -1.99 -30.59
N LYS A 127 -1.40 -2.07 -31.51
CA LYS A 127 -1.57 -1.53 -32.87
C LYS A 127 -1.22 -2.61 -33.90
N SER A 128 -2.22 -3.10 -34.60
CA SER A 128 -2.02 -4.06 -35.72
C SER A 128 -1.68 -3.32 -37.00
N LEU A 129 -0.75 -3.85 -37.77
CA LEU A 129 -0.21 -3.30 -39.00
C LEU A 129 0.10 -4.44 -39.97
N THR A 130 0.12 -4.14 -41.28
CA THR A 130 0.61 -5.04 -42.32
C THR A 130 1.87 -4.45 -42.90
N VAL A 131 2.94 -5.22 -42.97
CA VAL A 131 4.25 -4.80 -43.52
C VAL A 131 4.16 -4.68 -45.01
N LYS A 132 4.53 -3.54 -45.58
CA LYS A 132 4.50 -3.32 -47.00
C LYS A 132 5.56 -4.18 -47.74
N GLY A 133 5.16 -4.93 -48.75
CA GLY A 133 6.05 -5.73 -49.60
C GLY A 133 6.12 -7.21 -49.19
N ALA A 134 6.02 -7.55 -47.91
CA ALA A 134 6.03 -8.95 -47.48
C ALA A 134 4.61 -9.52 -47.25
N SER A 135 3.56 -8.66 -47.26
CA SER A 135 2.18 -9.02 -46.92
C SER A 135 2.07 -9.77 -45.58
N LEU A 136 2.98 -9.45 -44.64
CA LEU A 136 3.03 -10.05 -43.31
C LEU A 136 2.31 -9.16 -42.32
N ASP A 137 1.44 -9.76 -41.53
CA ASP A 137 0.77 -9.08 -40.45
C ASP A 137 1.70 -8.99 -39.22
N CYS A 138 1.63 -7.89 -38.52
CA CYS A 138 2.36 -7.67 -37.28
C CYS A 138 1.51 -6.85 -36.28
N PHE A 139 1.84 -6.90 -35.03
CA PHE A 139 1.29 -5.97 -34.06
C PHE A 139 2.37 -5.43 -33.11
N LEU A 140 2.19 -4.18 -32.73
CA LEU A 140 2.97 -3.49 -31.71
C LEU A 140 2.22 -3.53 -30.39
N MET A 141 2.96 -3.70 -29.32
CA MET A 141 2.47 -3.62 -27.95
C MET A 141 3.37 -2.71 -27.14
N PHE A 142 2.78 -1.75 -26.43
CA PHE A 142 3.52 -0.79 -25.57
C PHE A 142 2.65 -0.28 -24.43
N CYS A 143 3.29 0.26 -23.39
CA CYS A 143 2.61 0.89 -22.24
C CYS A 143 2.50 2.40 -22.49
N ASP A 144 1.28 2.93 -22.56
CA ASP A 144 1.01 4.36 -22.73
C ASP A 144 1.52 5.16 -21.51
N GLY A 145 2.06 6.34 -21.77
CA GLY A 145 2.68 7.18 -20.74
C GLY A 145 4.11 6.81 -20.34
N MET A 146 4.67 5.73 -20.92
CA MET A 146 6.06 5.29 -20.68
C MET A 146 6.93 5.31 -21.94
N VAL A 147 6.34 5.57 -23.09
CA VAL A 147 6.98 5.50 -24.41
C VAL A 147 6.87 6.83 -25.14
N ASP A 148 7.85 7.13 -25.99
CA ASP A 148 7.80 8.22 -26.94
C ASP A 148 6.87 7.84 -28.11
N ASN A 149 5.67 8.34 -28.10
CA ASN A 149 4.67 8.13 -29.14
C ASN A 149 5.11 8.69 -30.51
N GLU A 150 5.88 9.78 -30.52
CA GLU A 150 6.40 10.35 -31.76
C GLU A 150 7.46 9.45 -32.36
N MET A 151 8.40 8.96 -31.56
CA MET A 151 9.40 7.99 -31.98
C MET A 151 8.76 6.69 -32.51
N ILE A 152 7.73 6.17 -31.83
CA ILE A 152 6.99 4.98 -32.32
C ILE A 152 6.40 5.25 -33.69
N ASN A 153 5.75 6.39 -33.89
CA ASN A 153 5.09 6.70 -35.15
C ASN A 153 6.09 6.95 -36.27
N GLN A 154 7.17 7.70 -36.04
CA GLN A 154 8.13 8.10 -37.04
C GLN A 154 9.13 6.96 -37.36
N SER A 155 9.66 6.29 -36.35
CA SER A 155 10.77 5.34 -36.49
C SER A 155 10.34 3.88 -36.63
N ILE A 156 9.09 3.56 -36.26
CA ILE A 156 8.59 2.19 -36.27
C ILE A 156 7.40 2.05 -37.25
N VAL A 157 6.30 2.76 -36.95
CA VAL A 157 5.03 2.59 -37.66
C VAL A 157 5.14 3.04 -39.14
N ARG A 158 5.62 4.27 -39.36
CA ARG A 158 5.75 4.83 -40.69
C ARG A 158 6.71 3.99 -41.60
N PRO A 159 7.90 3.59 -41.16
CA PRO A 159 8.78 2.73 -41.93
C PRO A 159 8.15 1.37 -42.28
N LEU A 160 7.46 0.71 -41.32
CA LEU A 160 6.76 -0.56 -41.58
C LEU A 160 5.68 -0.45 -42.65
N MET A 161 4.98 0.69 -42.70
CA MET A 161 3.92 0.93 -43.69
C MET A 161 4.40 1.41 -45.05
N VAL A 162 5.60 2.01 -45.15
CA VAL A 162 6.08 2.68 -46.37
C VAL A 162 7.20 1.90 -47.05
N ARG A 163 8.17 1.38 -46.29
CA ARG A 163 9.34 0.70 -46.84
C ARG A 163 9.00 -0.73 -47.26
N LYS A 164 9.55 -1.15 -48.41
CA LYS A 164 9.46 -2.54 -48.84
C LYS A 164 10.60 -3.34 -48.22
N VAL A 165 10.29 -4.54 -47.79
CA VAL A 165 11.31 -5.52 -47.37
C VAL A 165 11.79 -6.24 -48.63
N GLU A 166 13.08 -6.20 -48.92
CA GLU A 166 13.71 -6.87 -50.07
C GLU A 166 14.72 -7.90 -49.53
N GLY A 167 14.61 -9.14 -49.99
CA GLY A 167 15.57 -10.23 -49.73
C GLY A 167 14.90 -11.55 -49.28
N ASP A 168 15.58 -12.66 -49.55
CA ASP A 168 15.16 -14.05 -49.23
C ASP A 168 15.65 -14.50 -47.83
N GLY A 169 16.11 -13.55 -46.98
CA GLY A 169 16.64 -13.85 -45.65
C GLY A 169 15.55 -13.95 -44.58
N PRO A 170 15.94 -14.26 -43.32
CA PRO A 170 15.01 -14.24 -42.18
C PRO A 170 14.29 -12.91 -42.06
N VAL A 171 12.95 -12.94 -42.02
CA VAL A 171 12.10 -11.73 -42.04
C VAL A 171 12.47 -10.73 -40.92
N LEU A 172 12.77 -11.23 -39.72
CA LEU A 172 13.14 -10.37 -38.59
C LEU A 172 14.48 -9.65 -38.84
N ASP A 173 15.45 -10.28 -39.49
CA ASP A 173 16.73 -9.67 -39.85
C ASP A 173 16.55 -8.55 -40.87
N ALA A 174 15.74 -8.83 -41.90
CA ALA A 174 15.42 -7.84 -42.92
C ALA A 174 14.64 -6.64 -42.34
N LEU A 175 13.69 -6.87 -41.46
CA LEU A 175 12.96 -5.78 -40.75
C LEU A 175 13.88 -4.95 -39.88
N ALA A 176 14.75 -5.57 -39.11
CA ALA A 176 15.68 -4.89 -38.22
C ALA A 176 16.73 -4.07 -39.01
N ALA A 177 17.25 -4.61 -40.11
CA ALA A 177 18.31 -3.95 -40.88
C ALA A 177 17.81 -2.88 -41.87
N GLN A 178 16.63 -3.08 -42.48
CA GLN A 178 16.20 -2.25 -43.62
C GLN A 178 15.04 -1.30 -43.28
N VAL A 179 14.19 -1.67 -42.29
CA VAL A 179 12.94 -0.98 -42.06
C VAL A 179 12.96 -0.20 -40.76
N LEU A 180 13.30 -0.83 -39.65
CA LEU A 180 13.25 -0.22 -38.34
C LEU A 180 14.39 0.80 -38.14
N GLN A 181 14.06 1.97 -37.60
CA GLN A 181 15.02 3.07 -37.39
C GLN A 181 15.26 3.34 -35.89
N VAL A 182 15.34 2.28 -35.11
CA VAL A 182 15.62 2.35 -33.67
C VAL A 182 17.02 1.82 -33.40
N ALA A 183 17.80 2.54 -32.60
CA ALA A 183 19.21 2.23 -32.37
C ALA A 183 19.42 0.98 -31.49
N ASP A 184 18.59 0.80 -30.45
CA ASP A 184 18.69 -0.36 -29.56
C ASP A 184 17.50 -1.29 -29.80
N MET A 185 17.81 -2.47 -30.34
CA MET A 185 16.84 -3.52 -30.64
C MET A 185 17.35 -4.84 -30.10
N ARG A 186 16.44 -5.62 -29.50
CA ARG A 186 16.73 -6.96 -28.98
C ARG A 186 15.68 -7.95 -29.46
N ARG A 187 16.02 -9.20 -29.43
CA ARG A 187 15.07 -10.28 -29.71
C ARG A 187 14.81 -11.05 -28.48
N GLU A 188 13.54 -11.29 -28.22
CA GLU A 188 13.10 -12.04 -27.06
C GLU A 188 12.15 -13.16 -27.47
N THR A 189 12.36 -14.31 -26.86
CA THR A 189 11.57 -15.51 -27.14
C THR A 189 10.62 -15.84 -25.98
N ARG A 190 10.87 -15.28 -24.78
CA ARG A 190 10.15 -15.61 -23.55
C ARG A 190 9.20 -14.48 -23.15
N TYR A 191 7.98 -14.85 -22.80
CA TYR A 191 7.00 -13.86 -22.35
C TYR A 191 7.37 -13.17 -21.03
N SER A 192 8.10 -13.81 -20.13
CA SER A 192 8.58 -13.18 -18.90
C SER A 192 9.46 -11.95 -19.17
N GLU A 193 10.38 -12.06 -20.16
CA GLU A 193 11.23 -10.96 -20.58
C GLU A 193 10.43 -9.88 -21.32
N ILE A 194 9.51 -10.29 -22.18
CA ILE A 194 8.62 -9.37 -22.93
C ILE A 194 7.77 -8.54 -21.97
N VAL A 195 7.19 -9.15 -20.93
CA VAL A 195 6.43 -8.43 -19.91
C VAL A 195 7.33 -7.42 -19.20
N ARG A 196 8.52 -7.81 -18.80
CA ARG A 196 9.48 -6.92 -18.13
C ARG A 196 9.86 -5.73 -19.01
N GLU A 197 10.10 -5.99 -20.30
CA GLU A 197 10.50 -4.95 -21.26
C GLU A 197 9.37 -3.95 -21.53
N VAL A 198 8.13 -4.42 -21.72
CA VAL A 198 6.96 -3.55 -21.90
C VAL A 198 6.72 -2.69 -20.65
N MET A 199 6.81 -3.30 -19.45
CA MET A 199 6.67 -2.58 -18.17
C MET A 199 7.85 -1.66 -17.87
N SER A 200 8.95 -1.78 -18.62
CA SER A 200 10.10 -0.86 -18.58
C SER A 200 10.00 0.28 -19.62
N GLY A 201 8.89 0.38 -20.37
CA GLY A 201 8.68 1.42 -21.39
C GLY A 201 9.27 1.11 -22.76
N ASN A 202 9.55 -0.15 -23.08
CA ASN A 202 9.93 -0.56 -24.42
C ASN A 202 8.71 -0.97 -25.23
N THR A 203 8.79 -0.80 -26.55
CA THR A 203 7.78 -1.28 -27.48
C THR A 203 8.17 -2.66 -28.00
N VAL A 204 7.22 -3.58 -28.05
CA VAL A 204 7.45 -4.93 -28.57
C VAL A 204 6.68 -5.13 -29.87
N LEU A 205 7.39 -5.59 -30.89
CA LEU A 205 6.85 -5.92 -32.20
C LEU A 205 6.78 -7.44 -32.36
N PHE A 206 5.59 -7.94 -32.60
CA PHE A 206 5.33 -9.33 -32.98
C PHE A 206 5.04 -9.39 -34.49
N VAL A 207 5.67 -10.35 -35.17
CA VAL A 207 5.52 -10.56 -36.62
C VAL A 207 4.98 -11.95 -36.84
N ASP A 208 4.05 -12.10 -37.78
CA ASP A 208 3.48 -13.40 -38.13
C ASP A 208 4.57 -14.34 -38.65
N THR A 209 4.40 -15.65 -38.43
CA THR A 209 5.34 -16.72 -38.79
C THR A 209 6.67 -16.74 -38.03
N CYS A 210 6.89 -15.79 -37.10
CA CYS A 210 8.12 -15.69 -36.31
C CYS A 210 7.91 -16.16 -34.89
N ALA A 211 8.84 -16.99 -34.37
CA ALA A 211 8.83 -17.47 -32.98
C ALA A 211 9.62 -16.55 -32.03
N GLU A 212 9.91 -15.33 -32.44
CA GLU A 212 10.63 -14.31 -31.68
C GLU A 212 9.92 -12.97 -31.84
N ALA A 213 9.99 -12.14 -30.78
CA ALA A 213 9.52 -10.77 -30.81
C ALA A 213 10.72 -9.81 -30.83
N ILE A 214 10.57 -8.65 -31.49
CA ILE A 214 11.58 -7.58 -31.45
C ILE A 214 11.20 -6.57 -30.37
N VAL A 215 12.09 -6.37 -29.43
CA VAL A 215 11.99 -5.31 -28.41
C VAL A 215 12.70 -4.08 -28.90
N LEU A 216 12.02 -2.96 -28.93
CA LEU A 216 12.48 -1.67 -29.43
C LEU A 216 12.57 -0.68 -28.28
N SER A 217 13.73 -0.04 -28.10
CA SER A 217 13.92 0.94 -27.06
C SER A 217 13.22 2.25 -27.44
N THR A 218 12.07 2.48 -26.81
CA THR A 218 11.20 3.66 -27.02
C THR A 218 10.91 4.40 -25.73
N LYS A 219 11.75 4.19 -24.71
CA LYS A 219 11.56 4.77 -23.38
C LYS A 219 11.56 6.30 -23.44
N ASP A 220 10.49 6.87 -22.99
CA ASP A 220 10.41 8.31 -22.71
C ASP A 220 9.87 8.51 -21.28
N TYR A 221 10.80 8.48 -20.35
CA TYR A 221 10.47 8.94 -19.02
C TYR A 221 10.58 10.47 -19.03
N VAL A 222 9.47 11.14 -18.90
CA VAL A 222 9.48 12.57 -18.62
C VAL A 222 10.15 12.75 -17.26
N VAL A 223 11.47 12.79 -17.27
CA VAL A 223 12.31 13.16 -16.13
C VAL A 223 12.28 14.69 -16.06
N ARG A 224 11.12 15.28 -15.82
CA ARG A 224 11.06 16.65 -15.38
C ARG A 224 11.63 16.71 -13.97
N ALA A 225 12.16 17.87 -13.57
CA ALA A 225 12.51 18.13 -12.19
C ALA A 225 11.30 17.74 -11.33
N VAL A 226 11.39 16.56 -10.71
CA VAL A 226 10.36 16.06 -9.80
C VAL A 226 10.58 16.86 -8.55
N ASP A 227 9.73 17.84 -8.31
CA ASP A 227 9.77 18.64 -7.11
C ASP A 227 9.48 17.78 -5.88
N GLU A 228 10.15 18.10 -4.79
CA GLU A 228 9.93 17.47 -3.50
C GLU A 228 8.48 17.77 -3.07
N PRO A 229 7.72 16.79 -2.54
CA PRO A 229 6.36 17.02 -2.09
C PRO A 229 6.30 18.15 -1.08
N GLU A 230 5.39 19.11 -1.27
CA GLU A 230 5.29 20.26 -0.37
C GLU A 230 4.80 19.85 1.03
N ASN A 231 3.86 18.93 1.10
CA ASN A 231 3.21 18.50 2.35
C ASN A 231 3.89 17.31 3.03
N GLU A 232 4.62 16.48 2.28
CA GLU A 232 5.26 15.25 2.79
C GLU A 232 6.79 15.29 2.59
N LYS A 233 7.45 16.36 3.01
CA LYS A 233 8.91 16.46 2.97
C LYS A 233 9.54 15.39 3.82
N SER A 234 10.57 14.71 3.30
CA SER A 234 11.28 13.67 4.03
C SER A 234 12.76 13.97 4.18
N LEU A 235 13.29 13.66 5.37
CA LEU A 235 14.72 13.79 5.67
C LEU A 235 15.52 12.67 4.99
N VAL A 236 14.94 11.46 4.87
CA VAL A 236 15.60 10.28 4.33
C VAL A 236 14.65 9.54 3.39
N GLY A 237 15.17 9.10 2.23
CA GLY A 237 14.41 8.36 1.23
C GLY A 237 14.30 9.09 -0.11
N PRO A 238 13.53 8.53 -1.05
CA PRO A 238 13.25 9.20 -2.33
C PRO A 238 12.51 10.51 -2.11
N ARG A 239 12.91 11.55 -2.85
CA ARG A 239 12.29 12.88 -2.79
C ARG A 239 11.33 13.13 -3.94
N GLU A 240 11.08 12.13 -4.77
CA GLU A 240 10.14 12.23 -5.88
C GLU A 240 8.70 12.33 -5.36
N GLY A 241 7.97 13.37 -5.78
CA GLY A 241 6.54 13.57 -5.57
C GLY A 241 5.70 13.26 -6.81
N PHE A 242 4.40 13.14 -6.64
CA PHE A 242 3.46 13.11 -7.74
C PHE A 242 3.23 14.51 -8.32
N THR A 243 2.75 14.55 -9.55
CA THR A 243 2.40 15.77 -10.29
C THR A 243 0.89 15.78 -10.58
N GLU A 244 0.41 16.83 -11.23
CA GLU A 244 -0.99 16.95 -11.63
C GLU A 244 -1.36 16.00 -12.77
N SER A 245 -0.38 15.50 -13.54
CA SER A 245 -0.64 14.63 -14.68
C SER A 245 -0.81 13.17 -14.26
N LEU A 246 -2.01 12.62 -14.48
CA LEU A 246 -2.36 11.23 -14.18
C LEU A 246 -1.40 10.23 -14.82
N LEU A 247 -1.11 10.37 -16.13
CA LEU A 247 -0.24 9.45 -16.84
C LEU A 247 1.20 9.48 -16.32
N HIS A 248 1.68 10.68 -15.95
CA HIS A 248 3.00 10.83 -15.35
C HIS A 248 3.07 10.12 -13.99
N ASN A 249 2.06 10.29 -13.15
CA ASN A 249 1.99 9.65 -11.83
C ASN A 249 1.94 8.11 -11.96
N LEU A 250 1.17 7.58 -12.90
CA LEU A 250 1.12 6.16 -13.18
C LEU A 250 2.47 5.62 -13.70
N SER A 251 3.15 6.37 -14.58
CA SER A 251 4.48 5.99 -15.08
C SER A 251 5.51 5.90 -13.96
N GLN A 252 5.45 6.78 -12.93
CA GLN A 252 6.33 6.72 -11.76
C GLN A 252 6.13 5.41 -10.95
N ILE A 253 4.89 4.93 -10.83
CA ILE A 253 4.59 3.67 -10.15
C ILE A 253 5.05 2.49 -10.99
N ILE A 254 4.69 2.45 -12.28
CA ILE A 254 5.01 1.35 -13.20
C ILE A 254 6.53 1.19 -13.35
N ARG A 255 7.27 2.31 -13.44
CA ARG A 255 8.74 2.32 -13.53
C ARG A 255 9.42 1.63 -12.34
N ARG A 256 8.80 1.62 -11.16
CA ARG A 256 9.33 0.98 -9.95
C ARG A 256 8.84 -0.45 -9.76
N VAL A 257 7.77 -0.81 -10.46
CA VAL A 257 7.07 -2.11 -10.31
C VAL A 257 6.97 -2.77 -11.69
N HIS A 258 7.99 -3.56 -12.07
CA HIS A 258 8.10 -4.18 -13.39
C HIS A 258 7.36 -5.54 -13.44
N THR A 259 6.07 -5.56 -13.09
CA THR A 259 5.25 -6.77 -13.12
C THR A 259 3.87 -6.52 -13.71
N ASN A 260 3.30 -7.52 -14.35
CA ASN A 260 1.93 -7.50 -14.87
C ASN A 260 0.86 -7.73 -13.80
N GLU A 261 1.25 -8.00 -12.55
CA GLU A 261 0.32 -8.13 -11.43
C GLU A 261 -0.26 -6.77 -10.99
N LEU A 262 0.49 -5.68 -11.25
CA LEU A 262 -0.02 -4.33 -11.09
C LEU A 262 -1.10 -4.10 -12.14
N LYS A 263 -2.34 -3.94 -11.71
CA LYS A 263 -3.47 -3.61 -12.56
C LYS A 263 -3.83 -2.15 -12.44
N VAL A 264 -4.21 -1.56 -13.56
CA VAL A 264 -4.50 -0.13 -13.68
C VAL A 264 -5.81 0.01 -14.45
N LYS A 265 -6.88 0.33 -13.75
CA LYS A 265 -8.22 0.47 -14.33
C LYS A 265 -8.59 1.94 -14.46
N MET A 266 -8.83 2.37 -15.69
CA MET A 266 -9.22 3.75 -16.00
C MET A 266 -10.73 3.92 -15.94
N LEU A 267 -11.16 5.01 -15.31
CA LEU A 267 -12.57 5.43 -15.18
C LEU A 267 -12.66 6.90 -15.61
N THR A 268 -13.85 7.31 -16.05
CA THR A 268 -14.13 8.73 -16.33
C THR A 268 -15.31 9.14 -15.47
N ILE A 269 -15.11 10.12 -14.57
CA ILE A 269 -16.12 10.54 -13.61
C ILE A 269 -16.41 12.04 -13.80
N GLY A 270 -17.66 12.43 -13.57
CA GLY A 270 -18.17 13.80 -13.78
C GLY A 270 -18.90 13.96 -15.11
N ARG A 271 -20.11 14.53 -15.03
CA ARG A 271 -20.98 14.76 -16.21
C ARG A 271 -20.36 15.79 -17.17
N ARG A 272 -19.78 16.87 -16.63
CA ARG A 272 -19.24 18.00 -17.39
C ARG A 272 -17.73 17.95 -17.53
N THR A 273 -17.00 17.71 -16.44
CA THR A 273 -15.52 17.71 -16.46
C THR A 273 -14.96 16.46 -17.13
N LYS A 274 -15.66 15.29 -17.04
CA LYS A 274 -15.18 14.01 -17.57
C LYS A 274 -13.75 13.73 -17.11
N THR A 275 -13.49 13.94 -15.82
CA THR A 275 -12.17 13.80 -15.22
C THR A 275 -11.72 12.35 -15.26
N SER A 276 -10.51 12.10 -15.71
CA SER A 276 -9.89 10.79 -15.73
C SER A 276 -9.52 10.38 -14.30
N VAL A 277 -9.98 9.23 -13.88
CA VAL A 277 -9.68 8.63 -12.57
C VAL A 277 -9.13 7.25 -12.79
N CYS A 278 -8.11 6.86 -12.04
CA CYS A 278 -7.49 5.56 -12.17
C CYS A 278 -7.47 4.84 -10.83
N VAL A 279 -7.77 3.55 -10.83
CA VAL A 279 -7.61 2.66 -9.70
C VAL A 279 -6.47 1.67 -9.98
N ALA A 280 -5.40 1.76 -9.18
CA ALA A 280 -4.27 0.84 -9.26
C ALA A 280 -4.29 -0.14 -8.07
N TYR A 281 -3.99 -1.41 -8.33
CA TYR A 281 -3.94 -2.46 -7.34
C TYR A 281 -3.11 -3.65 -7.81
N PHE A 282 -2.60 -4.47 -6.86
CA PHE A 282 -2.02 -5.77 -7.19
C PHE A 282 -3.10 -6.84 -7.23
N ASP A 283 -3.23 -7.52 -8.36
CA ASP A 283 -4.31 -8.50 -8.58
C ASP A 283 -4.23 -9.70 -7.62
N SER A 284 -3.02 -10.10 -7.28
CA SER A 284 -2.73 -11.21 -6.36
C SER A 284 -2.95 -10.87 -4.88
N LEU A 285 -2.86 -9.57 -4.49
CA LEU A 285 -2.88 -9.13 -3.09
C LEU A 285 -4.21 -8.52 -2.67
N VAL A 286 -4.93 -7.90 -3.61
CA VAL A 286 -6.15 -7.15 -3.31
C VAL A 286 -7.30 -8.05 -2.87
N ASP A 287 -8.08 -7.60 -1.89
CA ASP A 287 -9.37 -8.22 -1.60
C ASP A 287 -10.37 -7.87 -2.71
N LYS A 288 -10.75 -8.89 -3.49
CA LYS A 288 -11.66 -8.74 -4.64
C LYS A 288 -13.04 -8.21 -4.25
N LYS A 289 -13.49 -8.45 -3.01
CA LYS A 289 -14.79 -7.94 -2.52
C LYS A 289 -14.70 -6.44 -2.26
N LEU A 290 -13.60 -5.99 -1.64
CA LEU A 290 -13.37 -4.56 -1.42
C LEU A 290 -13.14 -3.82 -2.74
N LEU A 291 -12.40 -4.41 -3.67
CA LEU A 291 -12.20 -3.84 -5.00
C LEU A 291 -13.53 -3.69 -5.75
N GLY A 292 -14.35 -4.74 -5.78
CA GLY A 292 -15.68 -4.68 -6.41
C GLY A 292 -16.53 -3.57 -5.82
N ARG A 293 -16.63 -3.48 -4.48
CA ARG A 293 -17.36 -2.41 -3.79
C ARG A 293 -16.84 -1.02 -4.16
N LEU A 294 -15.52 -0.83 -4.14
CA LEU A 294 -14.91 0.46 -4.51
C LEU A 294 -15.24 0.86 -5.94
N LEU A 295 -15.12 -0.06 -6.89
CA LEU A 295 -15.45 0.19 -8.29
C LEU A 295 -16.93 0.51 -8.48
N ASP A 296 -17.83 -0.19 -7.76
CA ASP A 296 -19.27 0.09 -7.79
C ASP A 296 -19.58 1.47 -7.22
N GLN A 297 -18.93 1.86 -6.11
CA GLN A 297 -19.06 3.19 -5.52
C GLN A 297 -18.57 4.29 -6.48
N LEU A 298 -17.39 4.11 -7.10
CA LEU A 298 -16.84 5.06 -8.06
C LEU A 298 -17.72 5.21 -9.30
N ASN A 299 -18.25 4.11 -9.83
CA ASN A 299 -19.17 4.14 -10.98
C ASN A 299 -20.54 4.73 -10.64
N ALA A 300 -20.96 4.70 -9.38
CA ALA A 300 -22.21 5.27 -8.90
C ALA A 300 -22.13 6.79 -8.65
N ILE A 301 -20.94 7.38 -8.72
CA ILE A 301 -20.76 8.83 -8.53
C ILE A 301 -21.39 9.58 -9.68
N ASP A 302 -22.39 10.40 -9.35
CA ASP A 302 -23.11 11.24 -10.30
C ASP A 302 -23.08 12.71 -9.87
N ILE A 303 -22.04 13.40 -10.30
CA ILE A 303 -21.79 14.83 -10.05
C ILE A 303 -21.34 15.54 -11.33
N ASP A 304 -21.45 16.86 -11.35
CA ASP A 304 -21.09 17.66 -12.53
C ASP A 304 -19.58 17.62 -12.82
N GLY A 305 -18.74 17.60 -11.78
CA GLY A 305 -17.28 17.57 -11.96
C GLY A 305 -16.50 17.18 -10.71
N ILE A 306 -15.31 16.65 -10.94
CA ILE A 306 -14.28 16.36 -9.92
C ILE A 306 -13.08 17.24 -10.22
N LEU A 307 -12.71 18.10 -9.29
CA LEU A 307 -11.56 19.01 -9.40
C LEU A 307 -10.40 18.58 -8.50
N ASP A 308 -10.70 17.83 -7.44
CA ASP A 308 -9.72 17.35 -6.48
C ASP A 308 -10.12 15.96 -5.95
N VAL A 309 -9.14 15.25 -5.46
CA VAL A 309 -9.27 13.91 -4.89
C VAL A 309 -10.20 13.86 -3.68
N ASN A 310 -10.32 14.97 -2.95
CA ASN A 310 -11.20 15.07 -1.77
C ASN A 310 -12.68 14.88 -2.10
N TYR A 311 -13.13 15.23 -3.31
CA TYR A 311 -14.49 14.96 -3.76
C TYR A 311 -14.78 13.45 -3.74
N ILE A 312 -13.84 12.64 -4.24
CA ILE A 312 -13.97 11.19 -4.24
C ILE A 312 -14.02 10.66 -2.82
N THR A 313 -13.16 11.16 -1.92
CA THR A 313 -13.13 10.72 -0.52
C THR A 313 -14.48 10.84 0.16
N GLU A 314 -15.14 11.98 -0.01
CA GLU A 314 -16.47 12.20 0.61
C GLU A 314 -17.56 11.32 0.00
N LEU A 315 -17.46 11.02 -1.29
CA LEU A 315 -18.47 10.25 -2.01
C LEU A 315 -18.35 8.73 -1.81
N ILE A 316 -17.14 8.22 -1.55
CA ILE A 316 -16.91 6.79 -1.30
C ILE A 316 -17.04 6.40 0.18
N ARG A 317 -17.34 7.35 1.07
CA ARG A 317 -17.55 7.07 2.49
C ARG A 317 -18.78 6.21 2.71
N ASP A 318 -18.62 5.05 3.34
CA ASP A 318 -19.75 4.20 3.76
C ASP A 318 -20.61 4.88 4.84
N ASN A 319 -19.98 5.59 5.77
CA ASN A 319 -20.67 6.33 6.85
C ASN A 319 -20.24 7.81 6.83
N LYS A 320 -21.19 8.68 6.45
CA LYS A 320 -20.97 10.13 6.36
C LYS A 320 -20.68 10.81 7.72
N TYR A 321 -21.10 10.18 8.82
CA TYR A 321 -20.95 10.73 10.17
C TYR A 321 -19.72 10.22 10.92
N THR A 322 -18.89 9.39 10.28
CA THR A 322 -17.67 8.92 10.94
C THR A 322 -16.63 10.05 11.06
N VAL A 323 -16.07 10.20 12.26
CA VAL A 323 -14.98 11.13 12.53
C VAL A 323 -13.63 10.53 12.08
N PHE A 324 -13.55 9.20 11.91
CA PHE A 324 -12.34 8.52 11.52
C PHE A 324 -12.14 8.55 10.01
N ARG A 325 -10.89 8.75 9.60
CA ARG A 325 -10.51 8.66 8.19
C ARG A 325 -10.58 7.23 7.71
N THR A 326 -11.22 7.01 6.57
CA THR A 326 -11.33 5.71 5.87
C THR A 326 -10.39 5.62 4.67
N THR A 327 -9.86 6.76 4.24
CA THR A 327 -8.94 6.91 3.11
C THR A 327 -7.66 7.59 3.58
N GLY A 328 -6.52 7.11 3.09
CA GLY A 328 -5.22 7.76 3.28
C GLY A 328 -4.88 8.66 2.09
N TYR A 329 -4.09 9.69 2.32
CA TYR A 329 -3.58 10.60 1.29
C TYR A 329 -2.06 10.52 1.25
N THR A 330 -1.47 10.62 0.08
CA THR A 330 -0.02 10.76 -0.06
C THR A 330 0.34 11.39 -1.40
N GLU A 331 1.39 12.20 -1.40
CA GLU A 331 2.03 12.76 -2.59
C GLU A 331 3.23 11.92 -3.03
N ARG A 332 3.54 10.82 -2.33
CA ARG A 332 4.78 10.06 -2.49
C ARG A 332 4.57 8.74 -3.21
N PRO A 333 5.26 8.49 -4.34
CA PRO A 333 5.19 7.22 -5.06
C PRO A 333 5.66 6.01 -4.26
N ASP A 334 6.69 6.17 -3.41
CA ASP A 334 7.21 5.10 -2.56
C ASP A 334 6.19 4.63 -1.52
N THR A 335 5.46 5.57 -0.91
CA THR A 335 4.38 5.28 0.03
C THR A 335 3.25 4.52 -0.65
N VAL A 336 2.81 4.97 -1.84
CA VAL A 336 1.77 4.28 -2.62
C VAL A 336 2.19 2.84 -2.93
N ILE A 337 3.41 2.62 -3.42
CA ILE A 337 3.90 1.28 -3.73
C ILE A 337 3.92 0.40 -2.48
N GLY A 338 4.38 0.94 -1.34
CA GLY A 338 4.34 0.24 -0.06
C GLY A 338 2.92 -0.22 0.31
N LYS A 339 1.92 0.66 0.13
CA LYS A 339 0.51 0.36 0.40
C LYS A 339 -0.08 -0.66 -0.60
N LEU A 340 0.26 -0.54 -1.88
CA LEU A 340 -0.13 -1.52 -2.90
C LEU A 340 0.41 -2.91 -2.57
N LEU A 341 1.67 -3.03 -2.12
CA LEU A 341 2.28 -4.29 -1.70
C LEU A 341 1.66 -4.87 -0.42
N GLU A 342 0.96 -4.06 0.37
CA GLU A 342 0.14 -4.50 1.50
C GLU A 342 -1.26 -5.00 1.08
N GLY A 343 -1.58 -5.01 -0.22
CA GLY A 343 -2.88 -5.45 -0.77
C GLY A 343 -3.96 -4.36 -0.78
N ARG A 344 -3.56 -3.09 -0.70
CA ARG A 344 -4.48 -1.94 -0.80
C ARG A 344 -4.65 -1.48 -2.23
N MET A 345 -5.58 -0.56 -2.42
CA MET A 345 -5.88 0.09 -3.69
C MET A 345 -5.44 1.55 -3.63
N ALA A 346 -4.93 2.06 -4.74
CA ALA A 346 -4.59 3.48 -4.89
C ALA A 346 -5.50 4.11 -5.95
N ILE A 347 -6.05 5.29 -5.65
CA ILE A 347 -6.91 6.04 -6.56
C ILE A 347 -6.17 7.31 -6.96
N PHE A 348 -5.99 7.50 -8.24
CA PHE A 348 -5.37 8.66 -8.87
C PHE A 348 -6.45 9.46 -9.59
N VAL A 349 -6.36 10.77 -9.49
CA VAL A 349 -7.27 11.71 -10.16
C VAL A 349 -6.43 12.66 -10.99
N ASP A 350 -6.84 12.90 -12.23
CA ASP A 350 -6.16 13.86 -13.09
C ASP A 350 -6.35 15.29 -12.57
N GLY A 351 -5.29 16.08 -12.58
CA GLY A 351 -5.29 17.46 -12.10
C GLY A 351 -4.90 17.62 -10.62
N THR A 352 -4.50 16.56 -9.91
CA THR A 352 -4.05 16.66 -8.51
C THR A 352 -2.82 15.76 -8.24
N PRO A 353 -1.84 16.23 -7.47
CA PRO A 353 -0.68 15.42 -7.07
C PRO A 353 -1.00 14.45 -5.92
N MET A 354 -2.18 14.58 -5.34
CA MET A 354 -2.62 13.73 -4.22
C MET A 354 -3.17 12.39 -4.71
N VAL A 355 -2.74 11.32 -4.07
CA VAL A 355 -3.22 9.95 -4.34
C VAL A 355 -3.90 9.39 -3.10
N LEU A 356 -5.10 8.81 -3.28
CA LEU A 356 -5.81 8.14 -2.20
C LEU A 356 -5.36 6.70 -2.09
N THR A 357 -5.25 6.22 -0.84
CA THR A 357 -5.04 4.81 -0.53
C THR A 357 -6.21 4.26 0.27
N VAL A 358 -6.76 3.12 -0.16
CA VAL A 358 -7.95 2.49 0.44
C VAL A 358 -7.70 1.00 0.64
N PRO A 359 -8.10 0.43 1.78
CA PRO A 359 -8.59 1.05 3.01
C PRO A 359 -7.48 1.72 3.85
N TYR A 360 -7.85 2.66 4.70
CA TYR A 360 -6.95 3.29 5.66
C TYR A 360 -7.24 2.78 7.07
N PHE A 361 -6.18 2.45 7.82
CA PHE A 361 -6.30 1.93 9.18
C PHE A 361 -5.86 2.97 10.20
N PHE A 362 -6.55 3.03 11.33
CA PHE A 362 -6.24 3.98 12.41
C PHE A 362 -4.77 3.94 12.87
N ILE A 363 -4.15 2.75 12.88
CA ILE A 363 -2.74 2.57 13.27
C ILE A 363 -1.76 3.33 12.35
N GLU A 364 -2.17 3.69 11.15
CA GLU A 364 -1.33 4.42 10.20
C GLU A 364 -1.08 5.87 10.60
N ASN A 365 -1.95 6.46 11.44
CA ASN A 365 -1.69 7.77 12.01
C ASN A 365 -0.40 7.81 12.85
N PHE A 366 0.08 6.67 13.33
CA PHE A 366 1.33 6.54 14.09
C PHE A 366 2.52 6.09 13.26
N GLN A 367 2.34 5.93 11.94
CA GLN A 367 3.39 5.53 11.01
C GLN A 367 3.80 6.71 10.13
N SER A 368 5.11 6.88 9.95
CA SER A 368 5.67 7.79 8.96
C SER A 368 6.31 6.98 7.82
N SER A 369 6.30 7.52 6.61
CA SER A 369 7.01 6.93 5.47
C SER A 369 8.50 6.74 5.75
N GLU A 370 9.09 7.63 6.54
CA GLU A 370 10.50 7.58 6.93
C GLU A 370 10.87 6.39 7.82
N ASP A 371 9.92 5.84 8.58
CA ASP A 371 10.16 4.69 9.45
C ASP A 371 10.68 3.45 8.67
N TYR A 372 10.44 3.37 7.37
CA TYR A 372 10.93 2.29 6.51
C TYR A 372 12.37 2.46 6.04
N TYR A 373 12.93 3.67 6.17
CA TYR A 373 14.29 4.02 5.76
C TYR A 373 15.28 4.05 6.92
N PHE A 374 14.79 4.16 8.16
CA PHE A 374 15.62 4.14 9.36
C PHE A 374 15.87 2.71 9.88
N ASN A 375 16.82 2.60 10.81
CA ASN A 375 17.10 1.34 11.49
C ASN A 375 15.87 0.86 12.27
N PHE A 376 15.64 -0.46 12.29
CA PHE A 376 14.51 -1.10 12.96
C PHE A 376 14.32 -0.65 14.42
N PHE A 377 15.39 -0.56 15.21
CA PHE A 377 15.30 -0.12 16.60
C PHE A 377 14.80 1.32 16.73
N TYR A 378 15.35 2.22 15.91
CA TYR A 378 14.93 3.63 15.92
C TYR A 378 13.46 3.77 15.48
N SER A 379 13.09 3.13 14.39
CA SER A 379 11.72 3.18 13.87
C SER A 379 10.69 2.61 14.85
N SER A 380 11.02 1.50 15.51
CA SER A 380 10.16 0.90 16.54
C SER A 380 10.00 1.81 17.74
N PHE A 381 11.09 2.42 18.21
CA PHE A 381 11.07 3.37 19.32
C PHE A 381 10.29 4.64 18.98
N ALA A 382 10.51 5.20 17.78
CA ALA A 382 9.77 6.37 17.32
C ALA A 382 8.25 6.12 17.23
N ARG A 383 7.83 4.95 16.73
CA ARG A 383 6.40 4.55 16.72
C ARG A 383 5.83 4.41 18.12
N LEU A 384 6.59 3.81 19.05
CA LEU A 384 6.18 3.68 20.44
C LEU A 384 5.97 5.07 21.10
N ILE A 385 6.91 6.00 20.85
CA ILE A 385 6.80 7.38 21.36
C ILE A 385 5.56 8.08 20.80
N ARG A 386 5.27 7.93 19.48
CA ARG A 386 4.07 8.55 18.88
C ARG A 386 2.78 8.01 19.50
N ILE A 387 2.70 6.70 19.73
CA ILE A 387 1.56 6.06 20.39
C ILE A 387 1.45 6.57 21.82
N LEU A 388 2.56 6.62 22.57
CA LEU A 388 2.59 7.13 23.95
C LEU A 388 2.17 8.61 23.99
N ALA A 389 2.69 9.44 23.08
CA ALA A 389 2.32 10.85 22.99
C ALA A 389 0.83 11.04 22.75
N PHE A 390 0.22 10.22 21.88
CA PHE A 390 -1.23 10.24 21.65
C PHE A 390 -2.00 9.94 22.94
N PHE A 391 -1.64 8.88 23.68
CA PHE A 391 -2.28 8.58 24.95
C PHE A 391 -2.07 9.68 25.98
N LEU A 392 -0.87 10.25 26.08
CA LEU A 392 -0.59 11.35 26.99
C LEU A 392 -1.40 12.60 26.65
N THR A 393 -1.56 12.92 25.37
CA THR A 393 -2.35 14.07 24.91
C THR A 393 -3.81 14.00 25.39
N VAL A 394 -4.38 12.80 25.43
CA VAL A 394 -5.75 12.58 25.91
C VAL A 394 -5.80 12.48 27.44
N THR A 395 -4.82 11.80 28.06
CA THR A 395 -4.85 11.46 29.48
C THR A 395 -4.43 12.63 30.37
N VAL A 396 -3.44 13.44 29.96
CA VAL A 396 -2.91 14.52 30.79
C VAL A 396 -3.96 15.59 31.15
N PRO A 397 -4.75 16.13 30.19
CA PRO A 397 -5.82 17.07 30.54
C PRO A 397 -6.90 16.45 31.43
N ALA A 398 -7.27 15.19 31.15
CA ALA A 398 -8.26 14.49 31.98
C ALA A 398 -7.75 14.25 33.40
N PHE A 399 -6.46 13.91 33.54
CA PHE A 399 -5.82 13.74 34.85
C PHE A 399 -5.71 15.06 35.62
N TYR A 400 -5.37 16.16 34.94
CA TYR A 400 -5.37 17.51 35.51
C TYR A 400 -6.75 17.86 36.08
N ILE A 401 -7.82 17.72 35.31
CA ILE A 401 -9.19 17.98 35.76
C ILE A 401 -9.56 17.08 36.94
N SER A 402 -9.20 15.80 36.89
CA SER A 402 -9.47 14.86 37.98
C SER A 402 -8.83 15.27 39.30
N ILE A 403 -7.56 15.71 39.27
CA ILE A 403 -6.86 16.16 40.49
C ILE A 403 -7.45 17.47 41.02
N VAL A 404 -7.62 18.46 40.13
CA VAL A 404 -8.03 19.81 40.52
C VAL A 404 -9.50 19.85 41.02
N ALA A 405 -10.39 19.08 40.34
CA ALA A 405 -11.82 19.10 40.67
C ALA A 405 -12.25 18.09 41.75
N PHE A 406 -11.61 16.89 41.78
CA PHE A 406 -12.11 15.77 42.56
C PHE A 406 -11.12 15.24 43.64
N HIS A 407 -9.81 15.38 43.42
CA HIS A 407 -8.78 14.80 44.29
C HIS A 407 -7.75 15.83 44.72
N GLN A 408 -8.25 16.95 45.30
CA GLN A 408 -7.42 18.06 45.75
C GLN A 408 -6.43 17.66 46.85
N GLU A 409 -6.74 16.61 47.59
CA GLU A 409 -5.89 16.06 48.68
C GLU A 409 -4.53 15.54 48.18
N MET A 410 -4.41 15.25 46.89
CA MET A 410 -3.15 14.80 46.28
C MET A 410 -2.15 15.95 46.01
N LEU A 411 -2.63 17.20 46.12
CA LEU A 411 -1.80 18.37 45.83
C LEU A 411 -1.09 18.86 47.11
N PRO A 412 0.20 19.29 47.02
CA PRO A 412 0.86 19.98 48.11
C PRO A 412 0.06 21.24 48.54
N LEU A 413 -0.05 21.49 49.85
CA LEU A 413 -0.89 22.58 50.40
C LEU A 413 -0.58 23.94 49.74
N ASN A 414 0.69 24.26 49.53
CA ASN A 414 1.09 25.54 48.90
C ASN A 414 0.58 25.69 47.46
N LEU A 415 0.52 24.59 46.69
CA LEU A 415 -0.01 24.57 45.33
C LEU A 415 -1.54 24.67 45.35
N LEU A 416 -2.19 23.95 46.24
CA LEU A 416 -3.65 24.00 46.43
C LEU A 416 -4.14 25.42 46.75
N ILE A 417 -3.47 26.14 47.65
CA ILE A 417 -3.83 27.52 48.02
C ILE A 417 -3.67 28.45 46.80
N ARG A 418 -2.63 28.30 45.99
CA ARG A 418 -2.45 29.10 44.78
C ARG A 418 -3.55 28.83 43.75
N ILE A 419 -3.82 27.56 43.46
CA ILE A 419 -4.89 27.18 42.53
C ILE A 419 -6.26 27.71 43.02
N ALA A 420 -6.56 27.58 44.31
CA ALA A 420 -7.80 28.09 44.91
C ALA A 420 -7.91 29.63 44.80
N HIS A 421 -6.82 30.34 44.99
CA HIS A 421 -6.79 31.79 44.81
C HIS A 421 -7.02 32.21 43.35
N ASP A 422 -6.34 31.54 42.39
CA ASP A 422 -6.47 31.84 40.98
C ASP A 422 -7.87 31.49 40.45
N GLN A 423 -8.47 30.38 40.91
CA GLN A 423 -9.83 29.99 40.56
C GLN A 423 -10.92 30.97 41.04
N GLN A 424 -10.69 31.72 42.14
CA GLN A 424 -11.66 32.74 42.60
C GLN A 424 -11.81 33.89 41.59
N ALA A 425 -10.80 34.14 40.76
CA ALA A 425 -10.84 35.19 39.75
C ALA A 425 -11.57 34.76 38.45
N VAL A 426 -11.83 33.48 38.27
CA VAL A 426 -12.44 32.93 37.04
C VAL A 426 -13.88 32.48 37.33
N PRO A 427 -14.90 32.94 36.58
CA PRO A 427 -16.29 32.63 36.82
C PRO A 427 -16.74 31.22 36.37
N LEU A 428 -15.80 30.39 35.88
CA LEU A 428 -16.08 29.09 35.28
C LEU A 428 -15.55 27.93 36.15
N PRO A 429 -16.24 26.77 36.16
CA PRO A 429 -15.70 25.56 36.77
C PRO A 429 -14.42 25.10 36.07
N ALA A 430 -13.43 24.58 36.80
CA ALA A 430 -12.13 24.16 36.29
C ALA A 430 -12.18 23.21 35.06
N ALA A 431 -13.17 22.32 35.01
CA ALA A 431 -13.39 21.42 33.90
C ALA A 431 -13.79 22.17 32.63
N LEU A 432 -14.67 23.16 32.71
CA LEU A 432 -15.13 23.96 31.58
C LEU A 432 -14.03 24.92 31.11
N GLU A 433 -13.26 25.49 32.02
CA GLU A 433 -12.08 26.30 31.72
C GLU A 433 -11.05 25.54 30.91
N ALA A 434 -10.70 24.31 31.32
CA ALA A 434 -9.77 23.47 30.61
C ALA A 434 -10.26 23.12 29.18
N VAL A 435 -11.53 22.82 28.99
CA VAL A 435 -12.12 22.54 27.67
C VAL A 435 -12.09 23.79 26.79
N ILE A 436 -12.44 24.95 27.29
CA ILE A 436 -12.41 26.21 26.54
C ILE A 436 -10.97 26.57 26.15
N MET A 437 -10.01 26.41 27.09
CA MET A 437 -8.59 26.65 26.80
C MET A 437 -8.07 25.73 25.68
N LEU A 438 -8.39 24.43 25.71
CA LEU A 438 -8.01 23.50 24.64
C LEU A 438 -8.61 23.91 23.32
N LEU A 439 -9.90 24.29 23.28
CA LEU A 439 -10.58 24.74 22.08
C LEU A 439 -9.95 26.04 21.53
N ILE A 440 -9.63 27.01 22.40
CA ILE A 440 -8.93 28.23 21.97
C ILE A 440 -7.55 27.91 21.43
N CYS A 441 -6.79 27.02 22.05
CA CYS A 441 -5.47 26.59 21.54
C CYS A 441 -5.58 25.91 20.17
N ASP A 442 -6.61 25.06 19.95
CA ASP A 442 -6.84 24.43 18.66
C ASP A 442 -7.22 25.45 17.58
N VAL A 443 -8.10 26.39 17.89
CA VAL A 443 -8.46 27.49 16.97
C VAL A 443 -7.24 28.37 16.63
N LEU A 444 -6.42 28.73 17.62
CA LEU A 444 -5.20 29.53 17.39
C LEU A 444 -4.14 28.77 16.57
N ARG A 445 -4.15 27.45 16.64
CA ARG A 445 -3.24 26.63 15.83
C ARG A 445 -3.66 26.54 14.36
N GLU A 446 -4.97 26.68 14.09
CA GLU A 446 -5.53 26.62 12.74
C GLU A 446 -5.38 27.98 11.99
N ILE A 447 -5.24 29.08 12.71
CA ILE A 447 -4.99 30.41 12.14
C ILE A 447 -3.50 30.61 11.86
#